data_1082ccf2453c5d6b773050678aa6bc2b
#
_entry.id   1082ccf2453c5d6b773050678aa6bc2b
#
_cell.length_a   1.000
_cell.length_b   1.000
_cell.length_c   1.000
_cell.angle_alpha   90.00
_cell.angle_beta   90.00
_cell.angle_gamma   90.00
#
_symmetry.space_group_name_H-M   'P 1'
#
loop_
_entity.id
_entity.type
_entity.pdbx_description
1 polymer ?
#
loop_
_entity_poly.entity_id
_entity_poly.type
_entity_poly.pdbx_seq_one_letter_code
_entity_poly.pdbx_strand_id
1 'polypeptide(L)' 'MSKYEIPFVNACIKAFGQKFSLSRDAAYAYLKKYAGVAFLIEFYDVVHLQSIDDTVDELVLYCKKNGGELV' A
#
# COMPACT_ATOMS: atom_id res chain seq x y z
N MET A 1 6.50 12.48 -6.58
CA MET A 1 5.19 12.31 -5.92
C MET A 1 4.65 13.68 -5.51
N SER A 2 3.41 13.98 -5.83
CA SER A 2 2.81 15.28 -5.49
C SER A 2 2.43 15.34 -4.02
N LYS A 3 2.21 16.55 -3.51
CA LYS A 3 1.79 16.73 -2.10
C LYS A 3 0.43 16.09 -1.79
N TYR A 4 -0.40 15.84 -2.79
CA TYR A 4 -1.70 15.19 -2.59
C TYR A 4 -1.56 13.67 -2.49
N GLU A 5 -0.57 13.10 -3.16
CA GLU A 5 -0.33 11.66 -3.13
C GLU A 5 0.33 11.21 -1.83
N ILE A 6 1.21 12.03 -1.25
CA ILE A 6 1.94 11.66 -0.04
C ILE A 6 1.02 11.30 1.14
N PRO A 7 0.00 12.11 1.49
CA PRO A 7 -0.91 11.74 2.59
C PRO A 7 -1.67 10.45 2.31
N PHE A 8 -2.08 10.23 1.07
CA PHE A 8 -2.80 9.01 0.70
C PHE A 8 -1.92 7.79 0.84
N VAL A 9 -0.70 7.84 0.29
CA VAL A 9 0.25 6.74 0.37
C VAL A 9 0.57 6.42 1.83
N ASN A 10 0.80 7.44 2.65
CA ASN A 10 1.06 7.25 4.08
C ASN A 10 -0.11 6.59 4.80
N ALA A 11 -1.34 6.98 4.48
CA ALA A 11 -2.54 6.37 5.07
C ALA A 11 -2.65 4.89 4.70
N CYS A 12 -2.35 4.55 3.46
CA CYS A 12 -2.36 3.16 3.00
C CYS A 12 -1.28 2.32 3.69
N ILE A 13 -0.08 2.88 3.86
CA ILE A 13 1.00 2.18 4.56
C ILE A 13 0.60 1.90 6.00
N LYS A 14 0.03 2.89 6.67
CA LYS A 14 -0.43 2.76 8.06
C LYS A 14 -1.50 1.66 8.18
N ALA A 15 -2.50 1.71 7.30
CA ALA A 15 -3.59 0.74 7.33
C ALA A 15 -3.09 -0.68 7.01
N PHE A 16 -2.18 -0.80 6.06
CA PHE A 16 -1.55 -2.08 5.75
C PHE A 16 -0.80 -2.64 6.96
N GLY A 17 -0.03 -1.78 7.64
CA GLY A 17 0.69 -2.19 8.85
C GLY A 17 -0.25 -2.65 9.95
N GLN A 18 -1.36 -1.96 10.15
CA GLN A 18 -2.35 -2.35 11.15
C GLN A 18 -2.99 -3.69 10.83
N LYS A 19 -3.27 -3.96 9.56
CA LYS A 19 -3.86 -5.22 9.14
C LYS A 19 -2.96 -6.42 9.44
N PHE A 20 -1.66 -6.26 9.29
CA PHE A 20 -0.69 -7.35 9.47
C PHE A 20 0.14 -7.23 10.74
N SER A 21 -0.24 -6.35 11.63
CA SER A 21 0.49 -6.12 12.90
C SER A 21 1.97 -5.78 12.68
N LEU A 22 2.24 -4.97 11.67
CA LEU A 22 3.58 -4.51 11.34
C LEU A 22 3.78 -3.08 11.80
N SER A 23 5.02 -2.74 12.17
CA SER A 23 5.40 -1.35 12.36
C SER A 23 5.29 -0.61 11.03
N ARG A 24 5.24 0.72 11.09
CA ARG A 24 5.20 1.53 9.88
C ARG A 24 6.43 1.26 8.99
N ASP A 25 7.61 1.16 9.60
CA ASP A 25 8.84 0.92 8.85
C ASP A 25 8.82 -0.45 8.19
N ALA A 26 8.35 -1.48 8.88
CA ALA A 26 8.23 -2.82 8.32
C ALA A 26 7.21 -2.86 7.20
N ALA A 27 6.06 -2.20 7.38
CA ALA A 27 5.03 -2.12 6.35
C ALA A 27 5.57 -1.43 5.09
N TYR A 28 6.25 -0.30 5.27
CA TYR A 28 6.83 0.44 4.14
C TYR A 28 7.86 -0.41 3.40
N ALA A 29 8.75 -1.06 4.13
CA ALA A 29 9.79 -1.90 3.53
C ALA A 29 9.19 -3.03 2.71
N TYR A 30 8.16 -3.69 3.24
CA TYR A 30 7.46 -4.77 2.54
C TYR A 30 6.78 -4.25 1.26
N LEU A 31 6.02 -3.17 1.38
CA LEU A 31 5.31 -2.60 0.23
C LEU A 31 6.29 -2.13 -0.84
N LYS A 32 7.40 -1.52 -0.44
CA LYS A 32 8.41 -1.08 -1.40
C LYS A 32 9.04 -2.26 -2.12
N LYS A 33 9.38 -3.33 -1.40
CA LYS A 33 10.02 -4.51 -1.97
C LYS A 33 9.15 -5.21 -3.00
N TYR A 34 7.85 -5.28 -2.76
CA TYR A 34 6.92 -6.01 -3.63
C TYR A 34 6.08 -5.08 -4.50
N ALA A 35 6.60 -3.89 -4.75
CA ALA A 35 6.02 -2.91 -5.68
C ALA A 35 4.68 -2.31 -5.24
N GLY A 36 4.29 -2.45 -3.97
CA GLY A 36 3.05 -1.87 -3.47
C GLY A 36 3.07 -0.36 -3.46
N VAL A 37 4.20 0.27 -3.09
CA VAL A 37 4.32 1.72 -3.12
C VAL A 37 4.22 2.22 -4.56
N ALA A 38 4.89 1.56 -5.49
CA ALA A 38 4.83 1.92 -6.91
C ALA A 38 3.40 1.80 -7.45
N PHE A 39 2.66 0.76 -7.03
CA PHE A 39 1.26 0.59 -7.38
C PHE A 39 0.41 1.78 -6.94
N LEU A 40 0.56 2.22 -5.70
CA LEU A 40 -0.20 3.34 -5.17
C LEU A 40 0.07 4.64 -5.91
N ILE A 41 1.31 4.86 -6.30
CA ILE A 41 1.71 6.07 -7.04
C ILE A 41 1.18 6.01 -8.47
N GLU A 42 1.39 4.88 -9.14
CA GLU A 42 1.00 4.72 -10.54
C GLU A 42 -0.52 4.80 -10.74
N PHE A 43 -1.28 4.17 -9.84
CA PHE A 43 -2.73 4.11 -9.96
C PHE A 43 -3.46 5.06 -9.01
N TYR A 44 -2.78 6.09 -8.53
CA TYR A 44 -3.35 7.05 -7.57
C TYR A 44 -4.70 7.58 -8.04
N ASP A 45 -4.83 7.95 -9.30
CA ASP A 45 -6.07 8.53 -9.84
C ASP A 45 -7.27 7.61 -9.67
N VAL A 46 -7.04 6.31 -9.63
CA VAL A 46 -8.10 5.31 -9.46
C VAL A 46 -8.28 4.98 -7.99
N VAL A 47 -7.18 4.61 -7.30
CA VAL A 47 -7.29 4.05 -5.95
C VAL A 47 -7.68 5.07 -4.90
N HIS A 48 -7.36 6.36 -5.08
CA HIS A 48 -7.74 7.37 -4.11
C HIS A 48 -9.26 7.63 -4.08
N LEU A 49 -9.99 7.16 -5.08
CA LEU A 49 -11.44 7.28 -5.14
C LEU A 49 -12.18 6.19 -4.37
N GLN A 50 -11.48 5.15 -3.97
CA GLN A 50 -12.08 4.06 -3.19
C GLN A 50 -11.62 4.13 -1.73
N SER A 51 -12.20 3.31 -0.87
CA SER A 51 -11.84 3.31 0.54
C SER A 51 -10.40 2.83 0.75
N ILE A 52 -9.82 3.24 1.88
CA ILE A 52 -8.48 2.77 2.26
C ILE A 52 -8.49 1.25 2.44
N ASP A 53 -9.56 0.69 3.02
CA ASP A 53 -9.67 -0.76 3.23
C ASP A 53 -9.67 -1.51 1.90
N ASP A 54 -10.41 -1.03 0.91
CA ASP A 54 -10.42 -1.66 -0.41
C ASP A 54 -9.06 -1.55 -1.08
N THR A 55 -8.39 -0.41 -0.92
CA THR A 55 -7.05 -0.21 -1.47
C THR A 55 -6.05 -1.16 -0.83
N VAL A 56 -6.15 -1.36 0.49
CA VAL A 56 -5.28 -2.31 1.20
C VAL A 56 -5.49 -3.73 0.70
N ASP A 57 -6.74 -4.14 0.47
CA ASP A 57 -7.04 -5.46 -0.09
C ASP A 57 -6.38 -5.65 -1.47
N GLU A 58 -6.43 -4.62 -2.30
CA GLU A 58 -5.75 -4.66 -3.59
C GLU A 58 -4.23 -4.71 -3.45
N LEU A 59 -3.67 -3.97 -2.48
CA LEU A 59 -2.24 -4.02 -2.20
C LEU A 59 -1.79 -5.43 -1.82
N VAL A 60 -2.57 -6.12 -0.99
CA VAL A 60 -2.26 -7.49 -0.59
C VAL A 60 -2.14 -8.37 -1.83
N LEU A 61 -3.12 -8.29 -2.73
CA LEU A 61 -3.12 -9.10 -3.94
C LEU A 61 -1.96 -8.73 -4.87
N TYR A 62 -1.70 -7.44 -5.03
CA TYR A 62 -0.64 -6.96 -5.91
C TYR A 62 0.73 -7.41 -5.41
N CYS A 63 0.98 -7.25 -4.11
CA CYS A 63 2.24 -7.68 -3.51
C CYS A 63 2.43 -9.19 -3.63
N LYS A 64 1.36 -9.96 -3.44
CA LYS A 64 1.40 -11.41 -3.59
C LYS A 64 1.80 -11.82 -5.00
N LYS A 65 1.27 -11.15 -6.02
CA LYS A 65 1.65 -11.40 -7.42
C LYS A 65 3.13 -11.11 -7.68
N ASN A 66 3.72 -10.22 -6.90
CA ASN A 66 5.12 -9.82 -7.03
C ASN A 66 6.04 -10.57 -6.06
N GLY A 67 5.58 -11.67 -5.48
CA GLY A 67 6.40 -12.53 -4.64
C GLY A 67 6.25 -12.32 -3.14
N GLY A 68 5.34 -11.47 -2.69
CA GLY A 68 5.12 -11.24 -1.27
C GLY A 68 4.45 -12.43 -0.60
N GLU A 69 4.70 -12.61 0.70
CA GLU A 69 4.26 -13.79 1.45
C GLU A 69 3.46 -13.48 2.73
N LEU A 70 2.98 -12.26 2.90
CA LEU A 70 2.23 -11.89 4.11
C LEU A 70 0.81 -12.47 4.17
N VAL A 71 0.40 -13.21 3.18
CA VAL A 71 -0.95 -13.75 3.12
C VAL A 71 -0.90 -15.25 3.02
#